data_f9565d5717ef191dcaf74306db85ba2c
#
_entry.id   f9565d5717ef191dcaf74306db85ba2c
#
_cell.length_a   1.000
_cell.length_b   1.000
_cell.length_c   1.000
_cell.angle_alpha   90.00
_cell.angle_beta   90.00
_cell.angle_gamma   90.00
#
_symmetry.space_group_name_H-M   'P 1'
#
loop_
_entity.id
_entity.type
_entity.pdbx_description
1 polymer ?
#
loop_
_entity_poly.entity_id
_entity_poly.type
_entity_poly.pdbx_seq_one_letter_code
_entity_poly.pdbx_strand_id
1 'polypeptide(L)'
;MPDILMQFDVAAEPATVFDALTTKQGLAGWWSTRAEVPSAVGQVVKVSFPDAPMTWDLRIVDCTKPDLLAWHCVGGPPQWIDTDIAFGLGHKPEGGTLVLFDHRGFVEADAMFRIVSYHWAHILGRLASYAETGKPAPYANF
;
A
#
# COMPACT_ATOMS: atom_id res chain seq x y z
N MET A 1 8.43 -16.00 -10.81
CA MET A 1 8.15 -15.65 -9.42
C MET A 1 6.69 -15.24 -9.30
N PRO A 2 5.96 -15.72 -8.28
CA PRO A 2 4.57 -15.34 -8.12
C PRO A 2 4.41 -13.85 -7.79
N ASP A 3 3.39 -13.24 -8.37
CA ASP A 3 3.07 -11.83 -8.17
C ASP A 3 1.61 -11.67 -7.78
N ILE A 4 1.33 -10.72 -6.91
CA ILE A 4 -0.03 -10.32 -6.57
C ILE A 4 -0.37 -9.12 -7.45
N LEU A 5 -1.41 -9.25 -8.25
CA LEU A 5 -1.89 -8.19 -9.14
C LEU A 5 -3.37 -7.97 -8.87
N MET A 6 -3.74 -6.74 -8.57
CA MET A 6 -5.13 -6.36 -8.31
C MET A 6 -5.44 -5.04 -8.99
N GLN A 7 -6.71 -4.85 -9.36
CA GLN A 7 -7.18 -3.54 -9.77
C GLN A 7 -8.56 -3.28 -9.19
N PHE A 8 -8.84 -2.03 -8.90
CA PHE A 8 -10.12 -1.63 -8.31
C PHE A 8 -10.39 -0.14 -8.55
N ASP A 9 -11.66 0.20 -8.48
CA ASP A 9 -12.12 1.58 -8.64
C ASP A 9 -12.25 2.25 -7.28
N VAL A 10 -11.91 3.54 -7.23
CA VAL A 10 -12.09 4.39 -6.05
C VAL A 10 -12.86 5.63 -6.47
N ALA A 11 -13.96 5.93 -5.78
CA ALA A 11 -14.77 7.12 -6.04
C ALA A 11 -14.15 8.35 -5.36
N ALA A 12 -12.90 8.62 -5.68
CA ALA A 12 -12.15 9.79 -5.25
C ALA A 12 -11.09 10.09 -6.31
N GLU A 13 -10.68 11.35 -6.41
CA GLU A 13 -9.71 11.75 -7.42
C GLU A 13 -8.30 11.21 -7.12
N PRO A 14 -7.45 11.02 -8.15
CA PRO A 14 -6.11 10.47 -7.96
C PRO A 14 -5.28 11.21 -6.90
N ALA A 15 -5.38 12.53 -6.83
CA ALA A 15 -4.66 13.31 -5.82
C ALA A 15 -5.07 12.91 -4.40
N THR A 16 -6.35 12.64 -4.17
CA THR A 16 -6.86 12.21 -2.85
C THR A 16 -6.35 10.82 -2.50
N VAL A 17 -6.37 9.90 -3.45
CA VAL A 17 -5.81 8.55 -3.25
C VAL A 17 -4.32 8.62 -2.99
N PHE A 18 -3.60 9.44 -3.76
CA PHE A 18 -2.16 9.61 -3.60
C PHE A 18 -1.81 10.15 -2.21
N ASP A 19 -2.54 11.13 -1.71
CA ASP A 19 -2.34 11.66 -0.36
C ASP A 19 -2.59 10.59 0.70
N ALA A 20 -3.57 9.72 0.51
CA ALA A 20 -3.81 8.60 1.42
C ALA A 20 -2.63 7.61 1.47
N LEU A 21 -1.87 7.49 0.39
CA LEU A 21 -0.73 6.59 0.28
C LEU A 21 0.57 7.20 0.79
N THR A 22 0.68 8.53 0.82
CA THR A 22 1.97 9.21 0.99
C THR A 22 2.06 10.07 2.25
N THR A 23 1.08 10.02 3.13
CA THR A 23 1.08 10.77 4.38
C THR A 23 0.85 9.85 5.58
N LYS A 24 1.37 10.26 6.74
CA LYS A 24 1.13 9.54 7.99
C LYS A 24 -0.35 9.48 8.32
N GLN A 25 -1.04 10.60 8.16
CA GLN A 25 -2.49 10.65 8.37
C GLN A 25 -3.22 9.72 7.42
N GLY A 26 -2.77 9.63 6.17
CA GLY A 26 -3.34 8.74 5.18
C GLY A 26 -3.20 7.28 5.58
N LEU A 27 -1.98 6.82 5.86
CA LEU A 27 -1.75 5.43 6.26
C LEU A 27 -2.51 5.06 7.53
N ALA A 28 -2.67 5.99 8.47
CA ALA A 28 -3.49 5.78 9.65
C ALA A 28 -4.97 5.61 9.32
N GLY A 29 -5.39 6.05 8.15
CA GLY A 29 -6.77 5.92 7.71
C GLY A 29 -7.13 4.54 7.18
N TRP A 30 -6.15 3.79 6.66
CA TRP A 30 -6.46 2.51 6.01
C TRP A 30 -5.56 1.34 6.41
N TRP A 31 -4.34 1.59 6.89
CA TRP A 31 -3.40 0.50 7.18
C TRP A 31 -2.96 0.49 8.63
N SER A 32 -2.14 1.46 9.06
CA SER A 32 -1.60 1.46 10.42
C SER A 32 -1.52 2.87 10.99
N THR A 33 -1.85 2.99 12.30
CA THR A 33 -1.66 4.22 13.05
C THR A 33 -0.21 4.43 13.50
N ARG A 34 0.65 3.43 13.29
CA ARG A 34 2.07 3.45 13.69
C ARG A 34 2.93 3.44 12.44
N ALA A 35 2.99 4.56 11.74
CA ALA A 35 3.78 4.68 10.54
C ALA A 35 4.65 5.93 10.56
N GLU A 36 5.86 5.81 10.00
CA GLU A 36 6.72 6.94 9.66
C GLU A 36 6.69 7.03 8.13
N VAL A 37 6.21 8.16 7.60
CA VAL A 37 5.90 8.26 6.18
C VAL A 37 6.61 9.46 5.54
N PRO A 38 7.90 9.31 5.17
CA PRO A 38 8.56 10.28 4.32
C PRO A 38 8.01 10.18 2.88
N SER A 39 8.34 11.16 2.04
CA SER A 39 7.79 11.23 0.69
C SER A 39 8.84 11.35 -0.42
N ALA A 40 10.13 11.29 -0.11
CA ALA A 40 11.19 11.42 -1.09
C ALA A 40 11.76 10.06 -1.49
N VAL A 41 12.08 9.90 -2.77
CA VAL A 41 12.75 8.70 -3.29
C VAL A 41 14.03 8.44 -2.48
N GLY A 42 14.23 7.18 -2.12
CA GLY A 42 15.37 6.74 -1.32
C GLY A 42 15.10 6.70 0.18
N GLN A 43 14.08 7.40 0.65
CA GLN A 43 13.67 7.35 2.06
C GLN A 43 12.84 6.09 2.33
N VAL A 44 12.75 5.71 3.60
CA VAL A 44 12.09 4.47 4.02
C VAL A 44 10.81 4.78 4.79
N VAL A 45 9.70 4.24 4.29
CA VAL A 45 8.43 4.22 5.01
C VAL A 45 8.50 3.07 6.01
N LYS A 46 8.19 3.33 7.27
CA LYS A 46 8.20 2.31 8.33
C LYS A 46 6.77 2.12 8.84
N VAL A 47 6.30 0.87 8.76
CA VAL A 47 4.95 0.52 9.21
C VAL A 47 5.06 -0.55 10.28
N SER A 48 4.44 -0.31 11.43
CA SER A 48 4.39 -1.28 12.52
C SER A 48 2.98 -1.40 13.08
N PHE A 49 2.75 -2.45 13.87
CA PHE A 49 1.46 -2.73 14.49
C PHE A 49 1.67 -3.13 15.95
N PRO A 50 0.71 -2.82 16.85
CA PRO A 50 0.87 -3.10 18.28
C PRO A 50 1.18 -4.57 18.60
N ASP A 51 0.58 -5.49 17.85
CA ASP A 51 0.67 -6.92 18.12
C ASP A 51 1.66 -7.66 17.22
N ALA A 52 2.36 -6.93 16.33
CA ALA A 52 3.34 -7.52 15.43
C ALA A 52 4.76 -7.28 15.98
N PRO A 53 5.63 -8.32 15.96
CA PRO A 53 6.97 -8.19 16.52
C PRO A 53 7.96 -7.47 15.61
N MET A 54 7.59 -7.09 14.41
CA MET A 54 8.49 -6.52 13.42
C MET A 54 7.91 -5.27 12.77
N THR A 55 8.79 -4.52 12.11
CA THR A 55 8.44 -3.33 11.33
C THR A 55 8.63 -3.64 9.86
N TRP A 56 7.67 -3.24 9.03
CA TRP A 56 7.81 -3.30 7.57
C TRP A 56 8.56 -2.06 7.12
N ASP A 57 9.72 -2.24 6.50
CA ASP A 57 10.56 -1.17 5.99
C ASP A 57 10.45 -1.13 4.47
N LEU A 58 9.86 -0.06 3.94
CA LEU A 58 9.53 0.07 2.53
C LEU A 58 10.26 1.28 1.96
N ARG A 59 11.33 1.03 1.19
CA ARG A 59 12.08 2.12 0.57
C ARG A 59 11.33 2.67 -0.63
N ILE A 60 11.15 3.97 -0.68
CA ILE A 60 10.49 4.63 -1.81
C ILE A 60 11.42 4.59 -3.01
N VAL A 61 10.97 3.96 -4.10
CA VAL A 61 11.73 3.89 -5.36
C VAL A 61 11.13 4.77 -6.45
N ASP A 62 9.84 5.12 -6.34
CA ASP A 62 9.19 6.09 -7.21
C ASP A 62 8.08 6.78 -6.42
N CYS A 63 7.96 8.08 -6.58
CA CYS A 63 6.91 8.88 -5.96
C CYS A 63 6.58 10.04 -6.91
N THR A 64 5.74 9.75 -7.90
CA THR A 64 5.34 10.69 -8.95
C THR A 64 3.88 11.06 -8.77
N LYS A 65 3.64 12.20 -8.15
CA LYS A 65 2.29 12.68 -7.83
C LYS A 65 1.54 13.10 -9.10
N PRO A 66 0.28 12.70 -9.27
CA PRO A 66 -0.51 11.77 -8.47
C PRO A 66 -0.57 10.36 -9.08
N ASP A 67 0.39 9.98 -9.91
CA ASP A 67 0.28 8.85 -10.83
C ASP A 67 0.84 7.54 -10.30
N LEU A 68 1.92 7.59 -9.52
CA LEU A 68 2.64 6.39 -9.16
C LEU A 68 3.35 6.52 -7.82
N LEU A 69 3.16 5.50 -6.97
CA LEU A 69 3.97 5.26 -5.79
C LEU A 69 4.51 3.83 -5.86
N ALA A 70 5.81 3.68 -5.68
CA ALA A 70 6.43 2.36 -5.66
C ALA A 70 7.40 2.24 -4.50
N TRP A 71 7.37 1.08 -3.84
CA TRP A 71 8.24 0.73 -2.73
C TRP A 71 9.00 -0.56 -3.02
N HIS A 72 10.23 -0.65 -2.53
CA HIS A 72 10.98 -1.89 -2.44
C HIS A 72 11.10 -2.27 -0.97
N CYS A 73 10.71 -3.49 -0.61
CA CYS A 73 10.73 -3.93 0.79
C CYS A 73 12.15 -4.32 1.18
N VAL A 74 12.69 -3.64 2.20
CA VAL A 74 14.05 -3.86 2.69
C VAL A 74 14.08 -4.44 4.10
N GLY A 75 12.93 -4.57 4.77
CA GLY A 75 12.83 -5.16 6.10
C GLY A 75 11.41 -5.59 6.38
N GLY A 76 11.25 -6.57 7.27
CA GLY A 76 9.94 -7.11 7.64
C GLY A 76 9.93 -8.63 7.59
N PRO A 77 8.77 -9.25 7.34
CA PRO A 77 8.69 -10.70 7.19
C PRO A 77 9.64 -11.18 6.10
N PRO A 78 10.33 -12.30 6.30
CA PRO A 78 11.31 -12.79 5.31
C PRO A 78 10.77 -12.90 3.89
N GLN A 79 9.51 -13.26 3.73
CA GLN A 79 8.88 -13.42 2.41
C GLN A 79 8.66 -12.09 1.69
N TRP A 80 8.65 -10.98 2.43
CA TRP A 80 8.49 -9.64 1.85
C TRP A 80 9.80 -9.02 1.40
N ILE A 81 10.91 -9.41 2.03
CA ILE A 81 12.22 -8.79 1.74
C ILE A 81 12.57 -9.00 0.27
N ASP A 82 12.99 -7.92 -0.39
CA ASP A 82 13.32 -7.86 -1.81
C ASP A 82 12.11 -7.99 -2.75
N THR A 83 10.90 -7.86 -2.23
CA THR A 83 9.71 -7.72 -3.09
C THR A 83 9.43 -6.25 -3.40
N ASP A 84 8.65 -6.01 -4.45
CA ASP A 84 8.32 -4.67 -4.94
C ASP A 84 6.83 -4.44 -4.88
N ILE A 85 6.42 -3.28 -4.36
CA ILE A 85 5.02 -2.89 -4.23
C ILE A 85 4.80 -1.62 -5.03
N ALA A 86 3.75 -1.57 -5.85
CA ALA A 86 3.44 -0.40 -6.65
C ALA A 86 1.95 -0.10 -6.67
N PHE A 87 1.63 1.20 -6.65
CA PHE A 87 0.28 1.73 -6.81
C PHE A 87 0.29 2.66 -8.01
N GLY A 88 -0.33 2.23 -9.11
CA GLY A 88 -0.57 3.07 -10.29
C GLY A 88 -1.96 3.67 -10.20
N LEU A 89 -2.07 4.98 -10.37
CA LEU A 89 -3.33 5.71 -10.22
C LEU A 89 -3.70 6.34 -11.55
N GLY A 90 -4.79 5.86 -12.18
CA GLY A 90 -5.30 6.39 -13.41
C GLY A 90 -6.59 7.17 -13.19
N HIS A 91 -6.69 8.37 -13.76
CA HIS A 91 -7.92 9.16 -13.72
C HIS A 91 -8.97 8.55 -14.65
N LYS A 92 -10.18 8.29 -14.13
CA LYS A 92 -11.26 7.75 -14.94
C LYS A 92 -12.02 8.87 -15.63
N PRO A 93 -12.42 8.70 -16.92
CA PRO A 93 -13.13 9.76 -17.66
C PRO A 93 -14.41 10.23 -16.97
N GLU A 94 -15.13 9.34 -16.30
CA GLU A 94 -16.35 9.65 -15.57
C GLU A 94 -16.13 10.19 -14.16
N GLY A 95 -14.85 10.36 -13.76
CA GLY A 95 -14.46 10.75 -12.41
C GLY A 95 -14.02 9.56 -11.58
N GLY A 96 -13.18 9.81 -10.58
CA GLY A 96 -12.63 8.77 -9.75
C GLY A 96 -11.30 8.25 -10.25
N THR A 97 -10.84 7.18 -9.64
CA THR A 97 -9.51 6.62 -9.88
C THR A 97 -9.60 5.12 -10.14
N LEU A 98 -8.86 4.66 -11.16
CA LEU A 98 -8.55 3.23 -11.31
C LEU A 98 -7.20 2.99 -10.62
N VAL A 99 -7.18 2.10 -9.64
CA VAL A 99 -5.94 1.72 -8.95
C VAL A 99 -5.45 0.40 -9.49
N LEU A 100 -4.20 0.38 -9.96
CA LEU A 100 -3.49 -0.84 -10.32
C LEU A 100 -2.49 -1.12 -9.21
N PHE A 101 -2.67 -2.21 -8.50
CA PHE A 101 -1.82 -2.60 -7.38
C PHE A 101 -1.00 -3.83 -7.73
N ASP A 102 0.30 -3.75 -7.51
CA ASP A 102 1.23 -4.87 -7.71
C ASP A 102 2.04 -5.12 -6.45
N HIS A 103 2.18 -6.39 -6.07
CA HIS A 103 3.18 -6.82 -5.09
C HIS A 103 3.92 -8.00 -5.70
N ARG A 104 5.11 -7.74 -6.23
CA ARG A 104 5.84 -8.67 -7.11
C ARG A 104 7.11 -9.20 -6.46
N GLY A 105 7.53 -10.38 -6.94
CA GLY A 105 8.84 -10.91 -6.62
C GLY A 105 8.87 -11.89 -5.45
N PHE A 106 7.74 -12.49 -5.08
CA PHE A 106 7.74 -13.57 -4.10
C PHE A 106 8.50 -14.78 -4.64
N VAL A 107 9.22 -15.47 -3.76
CA VAL A 107 10.02 -16.63 -4.16
C VAL A 107 9.11 -17.78 -4.63
N GLU A 108 8.02 -18.03 -3.89
CA GLU A 108 7.10 -19.12 -4.22
C GLU A 108 5.67 -18.78 -3.79
N ALA A 109 4.70 -19.47 -4.38
CA ALA A 109 3.28 -19.32 -4.02
C ALA A 109 2.93 -20.28 -2.88
N ASP A 110 3.53 -20.04 -1.71
CA ASP A 110 3.31 -20.83 -0.50
C ASP A 110 2.12 -20.31 0.32
N ALA A 111 1.96 -20.82 1.53
CA ALA A 111 0.88 -20.39 2.41
C ALA A 111 0.99 -18.90 2.75
N MET A 112 2.20 -18.38 2.98
CA MET A 112 2.40 -16.96 3.29
C MET A 112 1.98 -16.07 2.12
N PHE A 113 2.34 -16.46 0.89
CA PHE A 113 1.91 -15.71 -0.30
C PHE A 113 0.38 -15.62 -0.38
N ARG A 114 -0.31 -16.71 -0.11
CA ARG A 114 -1.79 -16.75 -0.13
C ARG A 114 -2.38 -15.87 0.97
N ILE A 115 -1.82 -15.92 2.18
CA ILE A 115 -2.26 -15.10 3.32
C ILE A 115 -2.05 -13.62 3.03
N VAL A 116 -0.90 -13.24 2.51
CA VAL A 116 -0.59 -11.84 2.15
C VAL A 116 -1.57 -11.34 1.09
N SER A 117 -1.85 -12.16 0.07
CA SER A 117 -2.81 -11.81 -0.97
C SER A 117 -4.21 -11.52 -0.40
N TYR A 118 -4.67 -12.36 0.53
CA TYR A 118 -5.95 -12.20 1.21
C TYR A 118 -5.98 -10.89 2.02
N HIS A 119 -4.93 -10.63 2.81
CA HIS A 119 -4.86 -9.40 3.62
C HIS A 119 -4.82 -8.16 2.74
N TRP A 120 -4.07 -8.18 1.63
CA TRP A 120 -4.04 -7.04 0.73
C TRP A 120 -5.43 -6.68 0.20
N ALA A 121 -6.24 -7.68 -0.16
CA ALA A 121 -7.59 -7.40 -0.65
C ALA A 121 -8.42 -6.64 0.39
N HIS A 122 -8.31 -7.00 1.67
CA HIS A 122 -8.99 -6.30 2.76
C HIS A 122 -8.39 -4.93 3.04
N ILE A 123 -7.06 -4.83 3.07
CA ILE A 123 -6.35 -3.57 3.32
C ILE A 123 -6.70 -2.55 2.23
N LEU A 124 -6.68 -2.97 0.97
CA LEU A 124 -6.98 -2.10 -0.18
C LEU A 124 -8.45 -1.67 -0.21
N GLY A 125 -9.36 -2.51 0.29
CA GLY A 125 -10.74 -2.12 0.49
C GLY A 125 -10.89 -0.97 1.48
N ARG A 126 -10.06 -0.95 2.52
CA ARG A 126 -10.03 0.15 3.49
C ARG A 126 -9.41 1.42 2.90
N LEU A 127 -8.40 1.28 2.05
CA LEU A 127 -7.85 2.42 1.31
C LEU A 127 -8.93 3.09 0.47
N ALA A 128 -9.69 2.31 -0.29
CA ALA A 128 -10.77 2.83 -1.12
C ALA A 128 -11.81 3.56 -0.26
N SER A 129 -12.27 2.93 0.81
CA SER A 129 -13.27 3.51 1.71
C SER A 129 -12.78 4.80 2.36
N TYR A 130 -11.53 4.83 2.82
CA TYR A 130 -10.95 6.03 3.42
C TYR A 130 -10.84 7.17 2.40
N ALA A 131 -10.36 6.88 1.20
CA ALA A 131 -10.25 7.91 0.16
C ALA A 131 -11.61 8.48 -0.22
N GLU A 132 -12.65 7.65 -0.24
CA GLU A 132 -14.02 8.04 -0.61
C GLU A 132 -14.73 8.83 0.48
N THR A 133 -14.49 8.51 1.75
CA THR A 133 -15.28 9.06 2.87
C THR A 133 -14.50 9.98 3.80
N GLY A 134 -13.17 9.85 3.83
CA GLY A 134 -12.32 10.55 4.81
C GLY A 134 -12.40 9.96 6.22
N LYS A 135 -13.10 8.85 6.40
CA LYS A 135 -13.28 8.23 7.73
C LYS A 135 -12.21 7.17 7.98
N PRO A 136 -11.34 7.36 8.98
CA PRO A 136 -10.31 6.37 9.30
C PRO A 136 -10.91 5.05 9.78
N ALA A 137 -10.37 3.94 9.25
CA ALA A 137 -10.69 2.60 9.71
C ALA A 137 -9.48 1.72 9.40
N PRO A 138 -8.34 1.91 10.11
CA PRO A 138 -7.11 1.20 9.80
C PRO A 138 -7.27 -0.30 9.97
N TYR A 139 -6.55 -1.05 9.16
CA TYR A 139 -6.64 -2.51 9.18
C TYR A 139 -6.17 -3.09 10.51
N ALA A 140 -5.14 -2.47 11.10
CA ALA A 140 -4.59 -2.83 12.42
C ALA A 140 -3.89 -4.20 12.49
N ASN A 141 -3.90 -4.92 11.40
CA ASN A 141 -3.11 -6.13 11.17
C ASN A 141 -2.39 -5.93 9.86
N PHE A 142 -1.35 -6.69 9.64
CA PHE A 142 -0.70 -6.51 8.34
C PHE A 142 -1.51 -7.12 7.22
#